data_ac182eb47c9794f2aab781e8c51349eb
#
_entry.id   ac182eb47c9794f2aab781e8c51349eb
#
_cell.length_a   1.000
_cell.length_b   1.000
_cell.length_c   1.000
_cell.angle_alpha   90.00
_cell.angle_beta   90.00
_cell.angle_gamma   90.00
#
_symmetry.space_group_name_H-M   'P 1'
#
loop_
_entity.id
_entity.type
_entity.pdbx_description
1 polymer ?
#
loop_
_entity_poly.entity_id
_entity_poly.type
_entity_poly.pdbx_seq_one_letter_code
_entity_poly.pdbx_strand_id
1 'polypeptide(L)'
;KSLANRLAEQIGSNHNEINIDKITSAVMEETNHLFKQSPKFKANGGTEKENLALQNIQARSRMVLSYYLAQLLSENNLLVLGSGNIDELLRGYLTKYDCSSADINPIGSICKTDIFAFLEWCSQKFNINVVSEIRSAPPTAELEPITSEYKQTDEDDMGFTYEDLSHMGKLRKIERLGPVGMFRTLCYEHNDIKHISYDYYLPYIYICL
;
A
#
# COMPACT_ATOMS: atom_id res chain seq x y z
N LYS A 1 2.17 -8.54 12.90
CA LYS A 1 2.57 -9.94 13.11
C LYS A 1 1.48 -10.72 13.86
N SER A 2 1.15 -10.41 15.09
CA SER A 2 0.16 -11.12 15.92
C SER A 2 -1.20 -11.25 15.25
N LEU A 3 -1.73 -10.18 14.63
CA LEU A 3 -3.02 -10.20 13.95
C LEU A 3 -3.04 -11.15 12.74
N ALA A 4 -1.97 -11.17 11.95
CA ALA A 4 -1.86 -12.06 10.78
C ALA A 4 -1.82 -13.53 11.19
N ASN A 5 -1.07 -13.88 12.24
CA ASN A 5 -1.03 -15.23 12.77
C ASN A 5 -2.40 -15.69 13.29
N ARG A 6 -3.06 -14.86 14.10
CA ARG A 6 -4.41 -15.14 14.62
C ARG A 6 -5.46 -15.29 13.52
N LEU A 7 -5.34 -14.48 12.45
CA LEU A 7 -6.22 -14.63 11.28
C LEU A 7 -5.98 -15.97 10.59
N ALA A 8 -4.73 -16.31 10.34
CA ALA A 8 -4.38 -17.58 9.71
C ALA A 8 -4.90 -18.80 10.47
N GLU A 9 -4.78 -18.79 11.81
CA GLU A 9 -5.35 -19.81 12.69
C GLU A 9 -6.87 -19.92 12.57
N GLN A 10 -7.58 -18.77 12.52
CA GLN A 10 -9.05 -18.75 12.43
C GLN A 10 -9.58 -19.20 11.08
N ILE A 11 -8.88 -18.93 9.99
CA ILE A 11 -9.30 -19.35 8.64
C ILE A 11 -8.66 -20.64 8.17
N GLY A 12 -7.76 -21.24 8.96
CA GLY A 12 -7.08 -22.50 8.64
C GLY A 12 -6.05 -22.37 7.51
N SER A 13 -5.41 -21.20 7.37
CA SER A 13 -4.34 -20.99 6.38
C SER A 13 -2.95 -21.17 7.01
N ASN A 14 -1.99 -21.58 6.16
CA ASN A 14 -0.60 -21.63 6.59
C ASN A 14 -0.02 -20.23 6.78
N HIS A 15 0.64 -20.00 7.89
CA HIS A 15 1.30 -18.73 8.17
C HIS A 15 2.78 -18.97 8.48
N ASN A 16 3.65 -18.24 7.79
CA ASN A 16 5.09 -18.24 8.02
C ASN A 16 5.59 -16.81 8.14
N GLU A 17 6.49 -16.57 9.08
CA GLU A 17 7.11 -15.28 9.30
C GLU A 17 8.57 -15.31 8.90
N ILE A 18 8.97 -14.41 8.01
CA ILE A 18 10.36 -14.26 7.57
C ILE A 18 10.82 -12.83 7.85
N ASN A 19 11.92 -12.71 8.59
CA ASN A 19 12.58 -11.43 8.80
C ASN A 19 13.49 -11.13 7.60
N ILE A 20 13.25 -10.00 6.92
CA ILE A 20 14.00 -9.56 5.75
C ILE A 20 15.24 -8.72 6.08
N ASP A 21 15.47 -8.37 7.34
CA ASP A 21 16.57 -7.46 7.75
C ASP A 21 17.93 -7.96 7.26
N LYS A 22 18.20 -9.26 7.35
CA LYS A 22 19.47 -9.85 6.89
C LYS A 22 19.65 -9.70 5.37
N ILE A 23 18.56 -9.80 4.60
CA ILE A 23 18.59 -9.70 3.13
C ILE A 23 18.87 -8.26 2.73
N THR A 24 18.12 -7.33 3.29
CA THR A 24 18.28 -5.89 3.00
C THR A 24 19.63 -5.37 3.49
N SER A 25 20.10 -5.79 4.68
CA SER A 25 21.43 -5.42 5.19
C SER A 25 22.54 -5.92 4.29
N ALA A 26 22.50 -7.17 3.81
CA ALA A 26 23.52 -7.69 2.91
C ALA A 26 23.63 -6.88 1.61
N VAL A 27 22.49 -6.51 1.00
CA VAL A 27 22.48 -5.65 -0.19
C VAL A 27 23.07 -4.27 0.11
N MET A 28 22.74 -3.67 1.25
CA MET A 28 23.29 -2.37 1.66
C MET A 28 24.79 -2.46 1.96
N GLU A 29 25.26 -3.51 2.61
CA GLU A 29 26.68 -3.73 2.92
C GLU A 29 27.51 -3.82 1.63
N GLU A 30 27.07 -4.59 0.65
CA GLU A 30 27.75 -4.70 -0.65
C GLU A 30 27.81 -3.36 -1.39
N THR A 31 26.70 -2.60 -1.40
CA THR A 31 26.70 -1.28 -2.05
C THR A 31 27.55 -0.26 -1.29
N ASN A 32 27.56 -0.29 0.04
CA ASN A 32 28.42 0.57 0.86
C ASN A 32 29.89 0.30 0.63
N HIS A 33 30.25 -0.97 0.49
CA HIS A 33 31.63 -1.37 0.19
C HIS A 33 32.10 -0.81 -1.16
N LEU A 34 31.24 -0.89 -2.18
CA LEU A 34 31.57 -0.44 -3.54
C LEU A 34 31.56 1.09 -3.68
N PHE A 35 30.56 1.74 -3.14
CA PHE A 35 30.28 3.16 -3.41
C PHE A 35 30.59 4.08 -2.23
N LYS A 36 30.98 3.53 -1.09
CA LYS A 36 31.25 4.27 0.16
C LYS A 36 30.07 5.15 0.58
N GLN A 37 28.85 4.68 0.35
CA GLN A 37 27.59 5.37 0.70
C GLN A 37 26.83 4.53 1.70
N SER A 38 26.38 5.17 2.77
CA SER A 38 25.52 4.55 3.81
C SER A 38 24.21 5.31 3.86
N PRO A 39 23.21 4.91 3.06
CA PRO A 39 21.93 5.61 3.01
C PRO A 39 21.22 5.52 4.37
N LYS A 40 20.50 6.57 4.74
CA LYS A 40 19.74 6.66 5.99
C LYS A 40 18.29 6.92 5.70
N PHE A 41 17.42 6.40 6.58
CA PHE A 41 16.02 6.80 6.57
C PHE A 41 15.88 8.29 6.92
N LYS A 42 14.83 8.93 6.43
CA LYS A 42 14.51 10.33 6.72
C LYS A 42 14.40 10.57 8.22
N ALA A 43 13.78 9.66 8.95
CA ALA A 43 13.70 9.67 10.42
C ALA A 43 15.08 9.71 11.11
N ASN A 44 16.14 9.26 10.42
CA ASN A 44 17.52 9.22 10.91
C ASN A 44 18.42 10.29 10.23
N GLY A 45 17.81 11.33 9.63
CA GLY A 45 18.52 12.42 8.97
C GLY A 45 18.98 12.15 7.54
N GLY A 46 18.44 11.11 6.89
CA GLY A 46 18.65 10.84 5.48
C GLY A 46 17.87 11.77 4.55
N THR A 47 18.27 11.82 3.29
CA THR A 47 17.55 12.53 2.23
C THR A 47 16.32 11.74 1.78
N GLU A 48 15.39 12.40 1.09
CA GLU A 48 14.22 11.77 0.49
C GLU A 48 14.61 10.60 -0.46
N LYS A 49 15.65 10.82 -1.26
CA LYS A 49 16.18 9.81 -2.18
C LYS A 49 16.72 8.57 -1.46
N GLU A 50 17.44 8.76 -0.36
CA GLU A 50 17.96 7.66 0.47
C GLU A 50 16.81 6.91 1.14
N ASN A 51 15.86 7.64 1.70
CA ASN A 51 14.67 7.08 2.34
C ASN A 51 13.90 6.19 1.37
N LEU A 52 13.62 6.69 0.17
CA LEU A 52 12.92 5.94 -0.87
C LEU A 52 13.71 4.71 -1.35
N ALA A 53 15.03 4.81 -1.45
CA ALA A 53 15.88 3.66 -1.81
C ALA A 53 15.80 2.54 -0.77
N LEU A 54 15.81 2.90 0.52
CA LEU A 54 15.71 1.94 1.63
C LEU A 54 14.30 1.30 1.73
N GLN A 55 13.24 2.06 1.48
CA GLN A 55 11.89 1.50 1.37
C GLN A 55 11.79 0.54 0.19
N ASN A 56 12.28 0.95 -0.97
CA ASN A 56 12.18 0.19 -2.20
C ASN A 56 12.93 -1.14 -2.15
N ILE A 57 14.09 -1.22 -1.49
CA ILE A 57 14.81 -2.50 -1.34
C ILE A 57 14.02 -3.48 -0.47
N GLN A 58 13.34 -3.01 0.57
CA GLN A 58 12.50 -3.85 1.43
C GLN A 58 11.29 -4.38 0.65
N ALA A 59 10.58 -3.50 -0.06
CA ALA A 59 9.41 -3.86 -0.85
C ALA A 59 9.74 -4.90 -1.94
N ARG A 60 10.85 -4.72 -2.65
CA ARG A 60 11.31 -5.68 -3.68
C ARG A 60 11.79 -6.99 -3.10
N SER A 61 12.47 -6.98 -1.95
CA SER A 61 12.90 -8.20 -1.27
C SER A 61 11.72 -9.08 -0.87
N ARG A 62 10.60 -8.48 -0.46
CA ARG A 62 9.34 -9.22 -0.18
C ARG A 62 8.83 -9.95 -1.42
N MET A 63 8.87 -9.31 -2.60
CA MET A 63 8.46 -9.94 -3.86
C MET A 63 9.39 -11.09 -4.26
N VAL A 64 10.70 -10.90 -4.18
CA VAL A 64 11.68 -11.95 -4.48
C VAL A 64 11.44 -13.18 -3.61
N LEU A 65 11.23 -12.97 -2.30
CA LEU A 65 10.91 -14.06 -1.38
C LEU A 65 9.58 -14.73 -1.69
N SER A 66 8.54 -13.97 -2.06
CA SER A 66 7.23 -14.54 -2.41
C SER A 66 7.33 -15.51 -3.58
N TYR A 67 8.02 -15.15 -4.66
CA TYR A 67 8.23 -16.03 -5.80
C TYR A 67 9.15 -17.21 -5.49
N TYR A 68 10.21 -16.99 -4.72
CA TYR A 68 11.09 -18.06 -4.28
C TYR A 68 10.33 -19.13 -3.48
N LEU A 69 9.51 -18.69 -2.51
CA LEU A 69 8.71 -19.58 -1.69
C LEU A 69 7.57 -20.24 -2.46
N ALA A 70 6.95 -19.55 -3.41
CA ALA A 70 5.92 -20.11 -4.27
C ALA A 70 6.42 -21.31 -5.08
N GLN A 71 7.69 -21.32 -5.43
CA GLN A 71 8.33 -22.45 -6.12
C GLN A 71 8.77 -23.57 -5.16
N LEU A 72 9.11 -23.22 -3.91
CA LEU A 72 9.76 -24.15 -2.98
C LEU A 72 8.75 -24.92 -2.09
N LEU A 73 7.63 -24.31 -1.76
CA LEU A 73 6.70 -24.84 -0.74
C LEU A 73 5.70 -25.88 -1.25
N SER A 74 5.71 -26.20 -2.54
CA SER A 74 4.78 -27.18 -3.12
C SER A 74 5.46 -27.98 -4.24
N GLU A 75 4.98 -29.20 -4.46
CA GLU A 75 5.36 -30.01 -5.63
C GLU A 75 4.92 -29.35 -6.95
N ASN A 76 3.84 -28.56 -6.90
CA ASN A 76 3.38 -27.72 -8.00
C ASN A 76 3.63 -26.24 -7.65
N ASN A 77 3.99 -25.43 -8.63
CA ASN A 77 4.19 -24.00 -8.41
C ASN A 77 2.90 -23.36 -7.86
N LEU A 78 3.07 -22.53 -6.84
CA LEU A 78 2.00 -21.70 -6.28
C LEU A 78 1.93 -20.37 -7.01
N LEU A 79 0.73 -19.78 -7.08
CA LEU A 79 0.55 -18.41 -7.56
C LEU A 79 0.81 -17.42 -6.44
N VAL A 80 1.52 -16.36 -6.75
CA VAL A 80 1.70 -15.21 -5.84
C VAL A 80 0.50 -14.28 -5.99
N LEU A 81 -0.20 -14.01 -4.88
CA LEU A 81 -1.36 -13.13 -4.85
C LEU A 81 -0.94 -11.70 -4.48
N GLY A 82 -1.38 -10.73 -5.28
CA GLY A 82 -1.27 -9.31 -4.97
C GLY A 82 -2.35 -8.88 -3.99
N SER A 83 -2.07 -7.82 -3.24
CA SER A 83 -2.96 -7.25 -2.23
C SER A 83 -3.21 -5.73 -2.39
N GLY A 84 -2.75 -5.11 -3.47
CA GLY A 84 -3.03 -3.71 -3.78
C GLY A 84 -4.48 -3.51 -4.20
N ASN A 85 -5.19 -2.57 -3.58
CA ASN A 85 -6.55 -2.20 -3.96
C ASN A 85 -6.56 -1.19 -5.13
N ILE A 86 -7.75 -0.88 -5.68
CA ILE A 86 -7.86 0.01 -6.84
C ILE A 86 -7.39 1.43 -6.53
N ASP A 87 -7.59 1.93 -5.31
CA ASP A 87 -7.23 3.30 -4.92
C ASP A 87 -5.71 3.48 -4.89
N GLU A 88 -4.99 2.53 -4.30
CA GLU A 88 -3.53 2.48 -4.29
C GLU A 88 -2.98 2.37 -5.72
N LEU A 89 -3.57 1.52 -6.55
CA LEU A 89 -3.15 1.34 -7.94
C LEU A 89 -3.40 2.57 -8.80
N LEU A 90 -4.54 3.26 -8.62
CA LEU A 90 -4.86 4.50 -9.34
C LEU A 90 -3.93 5.65 -8.92
N ARG A 91 -3.57 5.72 -7.66
CA ARG A 91 -2.61 6.70 -7.13
C ARG A 91 -1.17 6.38 -7.55
N GLY A 92 -0.89 5.13 -7.91
CA GLY A 92 0.47 4.64 -8.12
C GLY A 92 1.25 4.48 -6.80
N TYR A 93 0.56 4.23 -5.70
CA TYR A 93 1.15 3.99 -4.39
C TYR A 93 1.70 2.57 -4.31
N LEU A 94 2.82 2.38 -4.95
CA LEU A 94 3.53 1.11 -5.05
C LEU A 94 5.02 1.34 -5.36
N THR A 95 5.84 0.37 -5.03
CA THR A 95 7.21 0.31 -5.55
C THR A 95 7.23 -0.57 -6.80
N LYS A 96 7.79 -0.05 -7.89
CA LYS A 96 7.95 -0.86 -9.11
C LYS A 96 8.67 -2.17 -8.81
N TYR A 97 8.06 -3.30 -9.19
CA TYR A 97 8.53 -4.67 -8.92
C TYR A 97 8.47 -5.10 -7.44
N ASP A 98 7.59 -4.53 -6.65
CA ASP A 98 7.20 -5.05 -5.34
C ASP A 98 6.08 -6.10 -5.46
N CYS A 99 5.38 -6.39 -4.36
CA CYS A 99 4.28 -7.35 -4.35
C CYS A 99 3.08 -6.96 -5.24
N SER A 100 3.06 -5.77 -5.84
CA SER A 100 2.08 -5.41 -6.88
C SER A 100 2.31 -6.14 -8.21
N SER A 101 3.52 -6.67 -8.42
CA SER A 101 3.90 -7.47 -9.62
C SER A 101 3.58 -8.96 -9.46
N ALA A 102 2.58 -9.30 -8.65
CA ALA A 102 2.12 -10.67 -8.41
C ALA A 102 1.46 -11.31 -9.66
N ASP A 103 1.30 -12.63 -9.64
CA ASP A 103 0.68 -13.37 -10.74
C ASP A 103 -0.79 -13.00 -10.94
N ILE A 104 -1.50 -12.75 -9.84
CA ILE A 104 -2.91 -12.36 -9.84
C ILE A 104 -3.20 -11.43 -8.66
N ASN A 105 -4.07 -10.45 -8.87
CA ASN A 105 -4.55 -9.57 -7.81
C ASN A 105 -6.08 -9.65 -7.68
N PRO A 106 -6.60 -10.45 -6.74
CA PRO A 106 -8.05 -10.67 -6.59
C PRO A 106 -8.82 -9.42 -6.16
N ILE A 107 -8.16 -8.45 -5.51
CA ILE A 107 -8.78 -7.22 -4.99
C ILE A 107 -8.41 -5.96 -5.76
N GLY A 108 -7.71 -6.10 -6.88
CA GLY A 108 -7.18 -4.97 -7.67
C GLY A 108 -8.25 -4.06 -8.31
N SER A 109 -9.52 -4.47 -8.30
CA SER A 109 -10.65 -3.66 -8.76
C SER A 109 -11.58 -3.20 -7.62
N ILE A 110 -11.24 -3.48 -6.36
CA ILE A 110 -12.07 -3.17 -5.20
C ILE A 110 -11.46 -1.96 -4.49
N CYS A 111 -12.29 -0.97 -4.12
CA CYS A 111 -11.82 0.18 -3.35
C CYS A 111 -11.68 -0.14 -1.86
N LYS A 112 -10.89 0.64 -1.15
CA LYS A 112 -10.61 0.42 0.28
C LYS A 112 -11.86 0.47 1.14
N THR A 113 -12.78 1.35 0.79
CA THR A 113 -14.08 1.47 1.49
C THR A 113 -14.92 0.20 1.35
N ASP A 114 -14.95 -0.40 0.16
CA ASP A 114 -15.65 -1.68 -0.08
C ASP A 114 -14.94 -2.85 0.62
N ILE A 115 -13.61 -2.84 0.66
CA ILE A 115 -12.83 -3.83 1.43
C ILE A 115 -13.21 -3.73 2.93
N PHE A 116 -13.32 -2.53 3.49
CA PHE A 116 -13.73 -2.36 4.89
C PHE A 116 -15.15 -2.86 5.15
N ALA A 117 -16.09 -2.60 4.23
CA ALA A 117 -17.45 -3.14 4.32
C ALA A 117 -17.45 -4.67 4.22
N PHE A 118 -16.64 -5.24 3.33
CA PHE A 118 -16.49 -6.69 3.19
C PHE A 118 -15.89 -7.33 4.46
N LEU A 119 -14.88 -6.73 5.05
CA LEU A 119 -14.27 -7.22 6.29
C LEU A 119 -15.28 -7.20 7.45
N GLU A 120 -16.09 -6.14 7.56
CA GLU A 120 -17.17 -6.08 8.54
C GLU A 120 -18.18 -7.22 8.35
N TRP A 121 -18.64 -7.42 7.13
CA TRP A 121 -19.53 -8.53 6.79
C TRP A 121 -18.90 -9.89 7.10
N CYS A 122 -17.62 -10.11 6.76
CA CYS A 122 -16.90 -11.35 7.05
C CYS A 122 -16.82 -11.62 8.56
N SER A 123 -16.50 -10.59 9.36
CA SER A 123 -16.44 -10.72 10.81
C SER A 123 -17.75 -11.22 11.39
N GLN A 124 -18.88 -10.64 10.97
CA GLN A 124 -20.20 -11.01 11.43
C GLN A 124 -20.66 -12.37 10.89
N LYS A 125 -20.48 -12.62 9.59
CA LYS A 125 -20.98 -13.82 8.90
C LYS A 125 -20.26 -15.09 9.32
N PHE A 126 -18.93 -15.00 9.50
CA PHE A 126 -18.09 -16.16 9.81
C PHE A 126 -17.59 -16.18 11.25
N ASN A 127 -17.99 -15.19 12.06
CA ASN A 127 -17.55 -15.05 13.45
C ASN A 127 -16.02 -14.98 13.61
N ILE A 128 -15.36 -14.26 12.69
CA ILE A 128 -13.89 -14.08 12.66
C ILE A 128 -13.55 -12.75 13.36
N ASN A 129 -13.44 -12.76 14.68
CA ASN A 129 -13.30 -11.54 15.50
C ASN A 129 -12.02 -10.75 15.18
N VAL A 130 -10.92 -11.41 14.82
CA VAL A 130 -9.66 -10.73 14.50
C VAL A 130 -9.76 -9.80 13.29
N VAL A 131 -10.71 -10.05 12.39
CA VAL A 131 -10.94 -9.19 11.22
C VAL A 131 -11.38 -7.78 11.62
N SER A 132 -12.19 -7.65 12.68
CA SER A 132 -12.59 -6.34 13.21
C SER A 132 -11.41 -5.56 13.80
N GLU A 133 -10.47 -6.25 14.44
CA GLU A 133 -9.22 -5.62 14.92
C GLU A 133 -8.35 -5.16 13.75
N ILE A 134 -8.21 -5.99 12.70
CA ILE A 134 -7.47 -5.64 11.48
C ILE A 134 -8.08 -4.42 10.80
N ARG A 135 -9.41 -4.39 10.66
CA ARG A 135 -10.14 -3.27 10.06
C ARG A 135 -9.93 -1.95 10.81
N SER A 136 -9.82 -2.02 12.13
CA SER A 136 -9.64 -0.84 13.00
C SER A 136 -8.18 -0.31 12.99
N ALA A 137 -7.23 -1.08 12.48
CA ALA A 137 -5.84 -0.65 12.39
C ALA A 137 -5.67 0.33 11.22
N PRO A 138 -4.93 1.44 11.41
CA PRO A 138 -4.64 2.37 10.31
C PRO A 138 -3.82 1.66 9.22
N PRO A 139 -4.18 1.82 7.94
CA PRO A 139 -3.38 1.29 6.83
C PRO A 139 -1.97 1.88 6.82
N THR A 140 -0.97 1.03 6.60
CA THR A 140 0.44 1.45 6.55
C THR A 140 1.27 0.45 5.75
N ALA A 141 2.24 0.98 4.98
CA ALA A 141 3.19 0.16 4.22
C ALA A 141 4.27 -0.49 5.11
N GLU A 142 4.48 0.00 6.33
CA GLU A 142 5.51 -0.48 7.29
C GLU A 142 6.92 -0.60 6.67
N LEU A 143 7.31 0.40 5.90
CA LEU A 143 8.60 0.45 5.21
C LEU A 143 9.60 1.41 5.88
N GLU A 144 9.13 2.23 6.79
CA GLU A 144 9.94 3.17 7.58
C GLU A 144 10.04 2.74 9.04
N PRO A 145 11.13 3.15 9.73
CA PRO A 145 11.26 2.90 11.17
C PRO A 145 10.14 3.60 11.95
N ILE A 146 9.49 2.87 12.85
CA ILE A 146 8.52 3.44 13.78
C ILE A 146 9.29 4.18 14.86
N THR A 147 9.06 5.48 15.00
CA THR A 147 9.58 6.31 16.08
C THR A 147 8.46 6.73 17.04
N SER A 148 8.82 7.31 18.20
CA SER A 148 7.83 7.86 19.14
C SER A 148 7.00 9.02 18.57
N GLU A 149 7.54 9.72 17.56
CA GLU A 149 6.98 10.93 16.98
C GLU A 149 6.39 10.73 15.58
N TYR A 150 6.74 9.63 14.92
CA TYR A 150 6.34 9.37 13.53
C TYR A 150 5.92 7.93 13.32
N LYS A 151 4.76 7.77 12.72
CA LYS A 151 4.25 6.51 12.20
C LYS A 151 3.78 6.74 10.76
N GLN A 152 4.36 6.01 9.83
CA GLN A 152 3.94 6.03 8.43
C GLN A 152 2.48 5.59 8.31
N THR A 153 1.66 6.37 7.58
CA THR A 153 0.33 5.97 7.15
C THR A 153 0.19 6.13 5.64
N ASP A 154 -0.61 5.29 5.02
CA ASP A 154 -0.82 5.34 3.58
C ASP A 154 -1.44 6.69 3.15
N GLU A 155 -2.40 7.21 3.92
CA GLU A 155 -3.08 8.47 3.59
C GLU A 155 -2.15 9.67 3.70
N ASP A 156 -1.25 9.71 4.70
CA ASP A 156 -0.24 10.77 4.80
C ASP A 156 0.74 10.71 3.62
N ASP A 157 1.20 9.51 3.25
CA ASP A 157 2.13 9.32 2.13
C ASP A 157 1.49 9.65 0.78
N MET A 158 0.24 9.26 0.59
CA MET A 158 -0.52 9.54 -0.63
C MET A 158 -0.94 11.00 -0.73
N GLY A 159 -1.14 11.67 0.39
CA GLY A 159 -1.70 13.03 0.48
C GLY A 159 -3.19 13.09 0.23
N PHE A 160 -3.91 11.98 0.34
CA PHE A 160 -5.35 11.83 0.13
C PHE A 160 -5.93 10.80 1.06
N THR A 161 -7.19 10.98 1.44
CA THR A 161 -7.94 9.92 2.11
C THR A 161 -8.35 8.82 1.11
N TYR A 162 -8.60 7.63 1.60
CA TYR A 162 -9.15 6.56 0.77
C TYR A 162 -10.55 6.89 0.23
N GLU A 163 -11.32 7.72 0.93
CA GLU A 163 -12.62 8.21 0.48
C GLU A 163 -12.47 9.13 -0.73
N ASP A 164 -11.54 10.08 -0.69
CA ASP A 164 -11.21 10.96 -1.82
C ASP A 164 -10.74 10.16 -3.04
N LEU A 165 -9.84 9.20 -2.84
CA LEU A 165 -9.34 8.35 -3.91
C LEU A 165 -10.44 7.51 -4.55
N SER A 166 -11.30 6.91 -3.73
CA SER A 166 -12.44 6.12 -4.19
C SER A 166 -13.41 6.98 -5.01
N HIS A 167 -13.70 8.20 -4.54
CA HIS A 167 -14.57 9.14 -5.26
C HIS A 167 -13.96 9.53 -6.62
N MET A 168 -12.69 9.95 -6.64
CA MET A 168 -11.98 10.26 -7.87
C MET A 168 -11.90 9.06 -8.82
N GLY A 169 -11.70 7.87 -8.29
CA GLY A 169 -11.72 6.62 -9.03
C GLY A 169 -13.05 6.39 -9.76
N LYS A 170 -14.17 6.65 -9.10
CA LYS A 170 -15.52 6.60 -9.72
C LYS A 170 -15.67 7.61 -10.84
N LEU A 171 -15.34 8.88 -10.60
CA LEU A 171 -15.38 9.93 -11.63
C LEU A 171 -14.53 9.56 -12.85
N ARG A 172 -13.34 9.00 -12.64
CA ARG A 172 -12.42 8.63 -13.72
C ARG A 172 -12.82 7.37 -14.47
N LYS A 173 -13.18 6.31 -13.76
CA LYS A 173 -13.35 4.97 -14.34
C LYS A 173 -14.81 4.66 -14.73
N ILE A 174 -15.76 5.11 -13.92
CA ILE A 174 -17.18 4.85 -14.14
C ILE A 174 -17.78 5.96 -14.99
N GLU A 175 -17.62 7.21 -14.58
CA GLU A 175 -18.16 8.38 -15.30
C GLU A 175 -17.30 8.83 -16.47
N ARG A 176 -16.08 8.29 -16.58
CA ARG A 176 -15.13 8.53 -17.68
C ARG A 176 -14.76 10.00 -17.86
N LEU A 177 -14.77 10.77 -16.78
CA LEU A 177 -14.43 12.18 -16.84
C LEU A 177 -12.92 12.36 -17.03
N GLY A 178 -12.55 13.36 -17.84
CA GLY A 178 -11.19 13.85 -17.92
C GLY A 178 -10.89 14.83 -16.78
N PRO A 179 -9.63 15.31 -16.63
CA PRO A 179 -9.21 16.17 -15.51
C PRO A 179 -10.11 17.38 -15.28
N VAL A 180 -10.49 18.07 -16.35
CA VAL A 180 -11.36 19.26 -16.27
C VAL A 180 -12.78 18.91 -15.83
N GLY A 181 -13.31 17.77 -16.31
CA GLY A 181 -14.62 17.28 -15.90
C GLY A 181 -14.64 16.92 -14.42
N MET A 182 -13.66 16.14 -13.95
CA MET A 182 -13.51 15.78 -12.56
C MET A 182 -13.41 17.01 -11.67
N PHE A 183 -12.55 17.96 -12.01
CA PHE A 183 -12.39 19.21 -11.26
C PHE A 183 -13.72 19.98 -11.14
N ARG A 184 -14.47 20.13 -12.24
CA ARG A 184 -15.78 20.81 -12.22
C ARG A 184 -16.78 20.08 -11.34
N THR A 185 -16.84 18.76 -11.40
CA THR A 185 -17.74 17.96 -10.56
C THR A 185 -17.41 18.12 -9.09
N LEU A 186 -16.12 17.99 -8.72
CA LEU A 186 -15.67 18.18 -7.34
C LEU A 186 -15.98 19.59 -6.82
N CYS A 187 -15.76 20.63 -7.63
CA CYS A 187 -16.12 22.00 -7.26
C CYS A 187 -17.63 22.18 -7.04
N TYR A 188 -18.46 21.52 -7.87
CA TYR A 188 -19.92 21.59 -7.73
C TYR A 188 -20.43 20.86 -6.50
N GLU A 189 -19.89 19.70 -6.19
CA GLU A 189 -20.31 18.88 -5.06
C GLU A 189 -19.93 19.51 -3.71
N HIS A 190 -18.79 20.15 -3.64
CA HIS A 190 -18.34 20.80 -2.39
C HIS A 190 -18.92 22.19 -2.14
N ASN A 191 -19.81 22.69 -2.99
CA ASN A 191 -20.64 23.91 -2.85
C ASN A 191 -19.93 25.21 -2.37
N ASP A 192 -18.60 25.20 -2.24
CA ASP A 192 -17.83 26.27 -1.59
C ASP A 192 -16.65 26.70 -2.47
N ILE A 193 -16.99 27.20 -3.67
CA ILE A 193 -16.03 27.73 -4.66
C ILE A 193 -15.08 28.81 -4.06
N LYS A 194 -15.41 29.35 -2.87
CA LYS A 194 -14.63 30.42 -2.23
C LYS A 194 -13.42 29.94 -1.43
N HIS A 195 -13.32 28.66 -1.10
CA HIS A 195 -12.22 28.10 -0.28
C HIS A 195 -11.42 26.97 -0.95
N ILE A 196 -11.74 26.65 -2.19
CA ILE A 196 -10.96 25.66 -2.94
C ILE A 196 -9.71 26.35 -3.46
N SER A 197 -8.61 26.28 -2.71
CA SER A 197 -7.33 26.74 -3.22
C SER A 197 -6.93 25.87 -4.42
N TYR A 198 -6.44 26.50 -5.47
CA TYR A 198 -5.89 25.82 -6.64
C TYR A 198 -4.85 24.77 -6.25
N ASP A 199 -4.13 25.02 -5.16
CA ASP A 199 -3.10 24.15 -4.60
C ASP A 199 -3.65 22.83 -4.00
N TYR A 200 -4.89 22.83 -3.50
CA TYR A 200 -5.53 21.61 -2.99
C TYR A 200 -5.92 20.65 -4.12
N TYR A 201 -6.33 21.16 -5.28
CA TYR A 201 -6.78 20.34 -6.42
C TYR A 201 -5.70 20.13 -7.49
N LEU A 202 -4.58 20.84 -7.45
CA LEU A 202 -3.46 20.63 -8.37
C LEU A 202 -2.96 19.18 -8.35
N PRO A 203 -2.81 18.51 -7.20
CA PRO A 203 -2.51 17.08 -7.14
C PRO A 203 -3.54 16.18 -7.85
N TYR A 204 -4.84 16.53 -7.82
CA TYR A 204 -5.91 15.78 -8.49
C TYR A 204 -5.78 15.80 -10.02
N ILE A 205 -5.26 16.88 -10.57
CA ILE A 205 -5.01 17.01 -12.02
C ILE A 205 -3.88 16.08 -12.44
N TYR A 206 -2.83 15.93 -11.63
CA TYR A 206 -1.69 15.06 -11.92
C TYR A 206 -2.01 13.55 -11.86
N ILE A 207 -2.97 13.14 -11.06
CA ILE A 207 -3.44 11.73 -11.03
C ILE A 207 -4.18 11.35 -12.32
N CYS A 208 -4.67 12.33 -13.06
CA CYS A 208 -5.50 12.14 -14.26
C CYS A 208 -4.72 12.24 -15.58
N LEU A 209 -3.45 12.60 -15.55
CA LEU A 209 -2.55 12.62 -16.70
C LEU A 209 -1.81 11.30 -16.83
#